data_cfe8f4f2ad26d6c706e16dcea453b6c7
#
_entry.id   cfe8f4f2ad26d6c706e16dcea453b6c7
#
_cell.length_a   1.000
_cell.length_b   1.000
_cell.length_c   1.000
_cell.angle_alpha   90.00
_cell.angle_beta   90.00
_cell.angle_gamma   90.00
#
_symmetry.space_group_name_H-M   'P 1'
#
loop_
_entity.id
_entity.type
_entity.pdbx_description
1 polymer ?
#
loop_
_entity_poly.entity_id
_entity_poly.type
_entity_poly.pdbx_seq_one_letter_code
_entity_poly.pdbx_strand_id
1 'polypeptide(L)'
;MTVTQQHKIGSGFGPGSTATEVLAGIDLTGKLAIVTGGYSGIGIETTRALTAAGAHVVVPARRPDVAAAALADVDGAETATLDLGDLESVRAFADGFLASGRGIDLIIDSAAVMACPETRIGPGWEAQFATNHLGHFALVNRLWPAVRPGARIVSVSSRGHHRSDLHWDDLHFTKRPYDKWEAYGQAKTANVLFAVQLDTLARESGVRAFALHPGGIMTPLQRHLSREEMVERGWIDENGEFLMAFKTPEQGAATQVWAATSPQLDGLGGLYCEDCDIAELTDVDADSGVRGYALDPAQAARLWALSAELTGVDAFAVR
;
A
#
# COMPACT_ATOMS: atom_id res chain seq x y z
N MET A 1 -15.07 1.55 -23.15
CA MET A 1 -14.24 1.62 -21.94
C MET A 1 -13.26 2.74 -22.14
N THR A 2 -13.41 3.82 -21.40
CA THR A 2 -12.43 4.91 -21.41
C THR A 2 -11.18 4.36 -20.76
N VAL A 3 -10.10 4.30 -21.54
CA VAL A 3 -8.75 4.01 -21.02
C VAL A 3 -8.49 5.03 -19.92
N THR A 4 -8.28 4.58 -18.72
CA THR A 4 -7.87 5.41 -17.59
C THR A 4 -6.61 6.15 -18.02
N GLN A 5 -6.61 7.46 -17.91
CA GLN A 5 -5.52 8.28 -18.40
C GLN A 5 -4.35 8.21 -17.41
N GLN A 6 -3.47 7.22 -17.57
CA GLN A 6 -2.25 7.06 -16.79
C GLN A 6 -1.19 8.05 -17.27
N HIS A 7 -1.34 9.32 -16.90
CA HIS A 7 -0.40 10.40 -17.20
C HIS A 7 -0.52 11.53 -16.17
N LYS A 8 0.53 12.33 -16.05
CA LYS A 8 0.58 13.46 -15.09
C LYS A 8 -0.57 14.43 -15.31
N ILE A 9 -1.15 14.89 -14.21
CA ILE A 9 -2.19 15.94 -14.20
C ILE A 9 -1.63 17.31 -13.82
N GLY A 10 -0.37 17.38 -13.40
CA GLY A 10 0.25 18.61 -12.94
C GLY A 10 -0.29 19.05 -11.59
N SER A 11 -0.18 18.21 -10.58
CA SER A 11 -0.77 18.41 -9.25
C SER A 11 -0.30 19.68 -8.53
N GLY A 12 0.86 20.23 -8.91
CA GLY A 12 1.54 21.33 -8.23
C GLY A 12 2.45 20.87 -7.09
N PHE A 13 2.45 19.56 -6.77
CA PHE A 13 3.36 18.91 -5.83
C PHE A 13 4.49 18.19 -6.56
N GLY A 14 5.42 17.60 -5.80
CA GLY A 14 6.55 16.89 -6.37
C GLY A 14 7.31 16.05 -5.35
N PRO A 15 8.51 15.54 -5.71
CA PRO A 15 9.28 14.62 -4.88
C PRO A 15 9.70 15.20 -3.52
N GLY A 16 9.80 16.51 -3.39
CA GLY A 16 10.13 17.19 -2.13
C GLY A 16 8.94 17.55 -1.27
N SER A 17 7.70 17.36 -1.75
CA SER A 17 6.50 17.68 -0.98
C SER A 17 6.32 16.75 0.22
N THR A 18 5.81 17.29 1.31
CA THR A 18 5.51 16.56 2.55
C THR A 18 4.01 16.26 2.66
N ALA A 19 3.65 15.28 3.51
CA ALA A 19 2.25 14.94 3.77
C ALA A 19 1.46 16.14 4.33
N THR A 20 2.10 16.97 5.16
CA THR A 20 1.48 18.18 5.72
C THR A 20 1.19 19.24 4.64
N GLU A 21 2.11 19.44 3.69
CA GLU A 21 1.90 20.36 2.57
C GLU A 21 0.75 19.90 1.67
N VAL A 22 0.66 18.60 1.41
CA VAL A 22 -0.43 18.00 0.61
C VAL A 22 -1.79 18.20 1.27
N LEU A 23 -1.87 18.18 2.60
CA LEU A 23 -3.11 18.37 3.36
C LEU A 23 -3.45 19.83 3.63
N ALA A 24 -2.62 20.78 3.19
CA ALA A 24 -2.90 22.20 3.43
C ALA A 24 -4.28 22.60 2.89
N GLY A 25 -5.18 23.01 3.78
CA GLY A 25 -6.55 23.39 3.45
C GLY A 25 -7.55 22.23 3.31
N ILE A 26 -7.14 20.99 3.58
CA ILE A 26 -8.03 19.82 3.59
C ILE A 26 -8.47 19.55 5.03
N ASP A 27 -9.78 19.55 5.27
CA ASP A 27 -10.38 19.20 6.56
C ASP A 27 -10.89 17.76 6.52
N LEU A 28 -10.34 16.93 7.41
CA LEU A 28 -10.73 15.53 7.58
C LEU A 28 -11.54 15.30 8.87
N THR A 29 -12.08 16.35 9.48
CA THR A 29 -12.91 16.23 10.69
C THR A 29 -14.08 15.27 10.44
N GLY A 30 -14.25 14.30 11.33
CA GLY A 30 -15.29 13.27 11.23
C GLY A 30 -15.01 12.14 10.24
N LYS A 31 -13.84 12.15 9.58
CA LYS A 31 -13.36 11.06 8.73
C LYS A 31 -12.66 10.00 9.56
N LEU A 32 -12.81 8.74 9.16
CA LEU A 32 -12.11 7.61 9.74
C LEU A 32 -11.20 6.96 8.70
N ALA A 33 -9.92 6.85 9.05
CA ALA A 33 -8.91 6.18 8.26
C ALA A 33 -8.43 4.88 8.94
N ILE A 34 -8.12 3.85 8.15
CA ILE A 34 -7.35 2.68 8.59
C ILE A 34 -6.00 2.74 7.88
N VAL A 35 -4.90 2.74 8.65
CA VAL A 35 -3.54 2.80 8.11
C VAL A 35 -2.74 1.60 8.61
N THR A 36 -2.54 0.59 7.76
CA THR A 36 -1.67 -0.53 8.11
C THR A 36 -0.22 -0.07 8.16
N GLY A 37 0.53 -0.51 9.19
CA GLY A 37 1.90 -0.03 9.39
C GLY A 37 2.00 1.45 9.84
N GLY A 38 0.89 2.06 10.24
CA GLY A 38 0.76 3.47 10.61
C GLY A 38 1.53 3.93 11.84
N TYR A 39 2.40 3.09 12.40
CA TYR A 39 3.21 3.38 13.58
C TYR A 39 4.72 3.40 13.31
N SER A 40 5.15 3.29 12.06
CA SER A 40 6.58 3.20 11.71
C SER A 40 6.85 3.71 10.28
N GLY A 41 8.07 4.20 10.03
CA GLY A 41 8.51 4.64 8.71
C GLY A 41 7.60 5.71 8.13
N ILE A 42 7.18 5.55 6.86
CA ILE A 42 6.26 6.49 6.22
C ILE A 42 4.83 6.42 6.80
N GLY A 43 4.46 5.27 7.38
CA GLY A 43 3.13 5.09 7.95
C GLY A 43 2.87 5.97 9.16
N ILE A 44 3.84 6.19 10.05
CA ILE A 44 3.64 7.06 11.22
C ILE A 44 3.46 8.51 10.78
N GLU A 45 4.19 8.99 9.77
CA GLU A 45 4.01 10.33 9.24
C GLU A 45 2.66 10.49 8.52
N THR A 46 2.17 9.42 7.90
CA THR A 46 0.79 9.39 7.37
C THR A 46 -0.23 9.52 8.50
N THR A 47 -0.08 8.76 9.58
CA THR A 47 -0.97 8.83 10.74
C THR A 47 -0.97 10.23 11.33
N ARG A 48 0.21 10.82 11.58
CA ARG A 48 0.36 12.18 12.10
C ARG A 48 -0.30 13.22 11.20
N ALA A 49 -0.08 13.14 9.91
CA ALA A 49 -0.63 14.10 8.96
C ALA A 49 -2.17 14.01 8.89
N LEU A 50 -2.73 12.80 8.84
CA LEU A 50 -4.18 12.60 8.80
C LEU A 50 -4.86 13.05 10.09
N THR A 51 -4.28 12.73 11.26
CA THR A 51 -4.84 13.17 12.55
C THR A 51 -4.74 14.68 12.74
N ALA A 52 -3.63 15.29 12.32
CA ALA A 52 -3.47 16.74 12.33
C ALA A 52 -4.50 17.47 11.45
N ALA A 53 -4.98 16.81 10.38
CA ALA A 53 -6.08 17.31 9.53
C ALA A 53 -7.48 16.96 10.09
N GLY A 54 -7.59 16.35 11.27
CA GLY A 54 -8.85 16.09 11.96
C GLY A 54 -9.42 14.68 11.79
N ALA A 55 -8.74 13.76 11.08
CA ALA A 55 -9.20 12.39 10.95
C ALA A 55 -9.01 11.59 12.25
N HIS A 56 -9.88 10.63 12.49
CA HIS A 56 -9.61 9.53 13.42
C HIS A 56 -8.89 8.40 12.68
N VAL A 57 -7.74 7.95 13.19
CA VAL A 57 -6.91 6.95 12.51
C VAL A 57 -6.79 5.67 13.33
N VAL A 58 -7.26 4.56 12.78
CA VAL A 58 -7.06 3.21 13.31
C VAL A 58 -5.76 2.66 12.74
N VAL A 59 -4.83 2.29 13.61
CA VAL A 59 -3.51 1.74 13.25
C VAL A 59 -3.42 0.29 13.71
N PRO A 60 -3.82 -0.67 12.85
CA PRO A 60 -3.69 -2.06 13.21
C PRO A 60 -2.24 -2.54 13.13
N ALA A 61 -1.80 -3.31 14.13
CA ALA A 61 -0.41 -3.73 14.29
C ALA A 61 -0.29 -5.14 14.86
N ARG A 62 0.78 -5.86 14.49
CA ARG A 62 1.11 -7.18 15.08
C ARG A 62 1.50 -7.07 16.56
N ARG A 63 2.04 -5.92 16.96
CA ARG A 63 2.41 -5.59 18.34
C ARG A 63 1.75 -4.26 18.69
N PRO A 64 0.50 -4.30 19.13
CA PRO A 64 -0.26 -3.09 19.41
C PRO A 64 0.33 -2.27 20.57
N ASP A 65 1.02 -2.88 21.51
CA ASP A 65 1.79 -2.21 22.57
C ASP A 65 2.93 -1.34 22.02
N VAL A 66 3.68 -1.86 21.05
CA VAL A 66 4.74 -1.10 20.37
C VAL A 66 4.15 0.04 19.53
N ALA A 67 3.04 -0.23 18.84
CA ALA A 67 2.34 0.79 18.07
C ALA A 67 1.78 1.90 18.98
N ALA A 68 1.17 1.55 20.10
CA ALA A 68 0.67 2.50 21.07
C ALA A 68 1.79 3.38 21.66
N ALA A 69 2.94 2.78 21.97
CA ALA A 69 4.09 3.54 22.45
C ALA A 69 4.63 4.52 21.38
N ALA A 70 4.65 4.11 20.10
CA ALA A 70 5.11 4.96 19.00
C ALA A 70 4.13 6.11 18.66
N LEU A 71 2.86 5.95 19.00
CA LEU A 71 1.79 6.91 18.75
C LEU A 71 1.31 7.66 20.01
N ALA A 72 2.06 7.55 21.12
CA ALA A 72 1.63 8.11 22.40
C ALA A 72 1.45 9.65 22.40
N ASP A 73 2.08 10.33 21.45
CA ASP A 73 2.00 11.78 21.21
C ASP A 73 1.05 12.14 20.05
N VAL A 74 0.30 11.18 19.50
CA VAL A 74 -0.58 11.39 18.35
C VAL A 74 -2.04 11.29 18.76
N ASP A 75 -2.65 12.42 19.05
CA ASP A 75 -4.07 12.50 19.36
C ASP A 75 -4.91 12.08 18.14
N GLY A 76 -5.99 11.32 18.37
CA GLY A 76 -6.87 10.85 17.29
C GLY A 76 -6.41 9.54 16.63
N ALA A 77 -5.29 8.95 17.07
CA ALA A 77 -4.85 7.63 16.67
C ALA A 77 -5.25 6.56 17.70
N GLU A 78 -5.74 5.42 17.24
CA GLU A 78 -5.98 4.23 18.06
C GLU A 78 -5.28 3.01 17.49
N THR A 79 -4.88 2.07 18.32
CA THR A 79 -4.21 0.83 17.90
C THR A 79 -5.13 -0.38 18.07
N ALA A 80 -4.93 -1.38 17.19
CA ALA A 80 -5.63 -2.65 17.25
C ALA A 80 -4.70 -3.80 16.87
N THR A 81 -5.05 -5.03 17.20
CA THR A 81 -4.26 -6.21 16.83
C THR A 81 -4.57 -6.63 15.40
N LEU A 82 -3.54 -6.79 14.57
CA LEU A 82 -3.61 -7.34 13.22
C LEU A 82 -2.26 -7.91 12.78
N ASP A 83 -2.25 -9.16 12.36
CA ASP A 83 -1.17 -9.73 11.56
C ASP A 83 -1.67 -10.00 10.14
N LEU A 84 -1.14 -9.29 9.14
CA LEU A 84 -1.47 -9.48 7.73
C LEU A 84 -0.96 -10.82 7.16
N GLY A 85 -0.04 -11.47 7.83
CA GLY A 85 0.42 -12.81 7.49
C GLY A 85 -0.48 -13.94 8.00
N ASP A 86 -1.49 -13.61 8.80
CA ASP A 86 -2.44 -14.54 9.39
C ASP A 86 -3.88 -14.13 9.06
N LEU A 87 -4.55 -14.89 8.18
CA LEU A 87 -5.92 -14.59 7.76
C LEU A 87 -6.95 -14.68 8.91
N GLU A 88 -6.70 -15.46 9.97
CA GLU A 88 -7.56 -15.47 11.15
C GLU A 88 -7.43 -14.18 11.95
N SER A 89 -6.21 -13.63 12.06
CA SER A 89 -5.99 -12.31 12.64
C SER A 89 -6.68 -11.22 11.83
N VAL A 90 -6.58 -11.29 10.48
CA VAL A 90 -7.29 -10.35 9.58
C VAL A 90 -8.81 -10.45 9.81
N ARG A 91 -9.36 -11.66 9.89
CA ARG A 91 -10.78 -11.88 10.16
C ARG A 91 -11.21 -11.30 11.52
N ALA A 92 -10.45 -11.62 12.58
CA ALA A 92 -10.76 -11.16 13.92
C ALA A 92 -10.76 -9.63 14.04
N PHE A 93 -9.78 -8.96 13.41
CA PHE A 93 -9.74 -7.50 13.35
C PHE A 93 -10.96 -6.93 12.62
N ALA A 94 -11.27 -7.47 11.43
CA ALA A 94 -12.39 -6.99 10.63
C ALA A 94 -13.73 -7.19 11.35
N ASP A 95 -13.97 -8.37 11.95
CA ASP A 95 -15.19 -8.67 12.70
C ASP A 95 -15.35 -7.71 13.88
N GLY A 96 -14.27 -7.45 14.63
CA GLY A 96 -14.27 -6.49 15.73
C GLY A 96 -14.53 -5.06 15.27
N PHE A 97 -13.94 -4.64 14.15
CA PHE A 97 -14.19 -3.33 13.57
C PHE A 97 -15.66 -3.18 13.11
N LEU A 98 -16.19 -4.15 12.38
CA LEU A 98 -17.58 -4.16 11.91
C LEU A 98 -18.57 -4.11 13.07
N ALA A 99 -18.31 -4.84 14.17
CA ALA A 99 -19.13 -4.82 15.38
C ALA A 99 -19.19 -3.44 16.04
N SER A 100 -18.21 -2.56 15.81
CA SER A 100 -18.23 -1.18 16.31
C SER A 100 -19.24 -0.27 15.60
N GLY A 101 -19.78 -0.69 14.45
CA GLY A 101 -20.71 0.11 13.63
C GLY A 101 -20.10 1.34 12.97
N ARG A 102 -18.78 1.52 13.06
CA ARG A 102 -18.08 2.66 12.45
C ARG A 102 -17.98 2.48 10.93
N GLY A 103 -18.05 3.58 10.18
CA GLY A 103 -17.81 3.59 8.75
C GLY A 103 -16.41 4.08 8.41
N ILE A 104 -15.86 3.62 7.27
CA ILE A 104 -14.50 3.89 6.82
C ILE A 104 -14.54 4.85 5.64
N ASP A 105 -13.76 5.93 5.72
CA ASP A 105 -13.57 6.90 4.64
C ASP A 105 -12.25 6.68 3.88
N LEU A 106 -11.19 6.21 4.56
CA LEU A 106 -9.88 5.98 3.96
C LEU A 106 -9.31 4.63 4.42
N ILE A 107 -8.73 3.85 3.48
CA ILE A 107 -7.88 2.70 3.81
C ILE A 107 -6.53 2.93 3.13
N ILE A 108 -5.45 2.88 3.90
CA ILE A 108 -4.09 2.98 3.37
C ILE A 108 -3.32 1.72 3.74
N ASP A 109 -3.15 0.85 2.74
CA ASP A 109 -2.44 -0.42 2.82
C ASP A 109 -0.93 -0.18 2.70
N SER A 110 -0.32 0.31 3.81
CA SER A 110 1.09 0.76 3.83
C SER A 110 2.05 -0.23 4.48
N ALA A 111 1.56 -1.18 5.29
CA ALA A 111 2.40 -2.20 5.90
C ALA A 111 3.06 -3.10 4.84
N ALA A 112 4.36 -3.41 5.04
CA ALA A 112 5.07 -4.32 4.13
C ALA A 112 6.23 -5.04 4.81
N VAL A 113 6.63 -6.14 4.18
CA VAL A 113 7.94 -6.77 4.32
C VAL A 113 8.68 -6.67 2.98
N MET A 114 9.99 -6.45 3.02
CA MET A 114 10.83 -6.28 1.84
C MET A 114 12.10 -7.11 1.95
N ALA A 115 12.40 -7.83 0.87
CA ALA A 115 13.64 -8.58 0.71
C ALA A 115 13.97 -9.48 1.91
N CYS A 116 12.95 -10.06 2.55
CA CYS A 116 13.14 -11.01 3.64
C CYS A 116 13.72 -12.33 3.11
N PRO A 117 14.42 -13.10 3.97
CA PRO A 117 14.80 -14.47 3.65
C PRO A 117 13.59 -15.30 3.23
N GLU A 118 13.83 -16.38 2.47
CA GLU A 118 12.75 -17.31 2.11
C GLU A 118 12.00 -17.74 3.37
N THR A 119 10.73 -17.39 3.39
CA THR A 119 9.83 -17.64 4.52
C THR A 119 8.48 -18.05 3.98
N ARG A 120 7.90 -19.09 4.59
CA ARG A 120 6.57 -19.59 4.27
C ARG A 120 5.62 -19.27 5.41
N ILE A 121 4.42 -18.78 5.05
CA ILE A 121 3.36 -18.49 6.01
C ILE A 121 2.03 -19.08 5.55
N GLY A 122 1.06 -19.16 6.45
CA GLY A 122 -0.22 -19.80 6.15
C GLY A 122 -0.05 -21.22 5.58
N PRO A 123 -0.75 -21.58 4.51
CA PRO A 123 -0.67 -22.91 3.90
C PRO A 123 0.59 -23.15 3.04
N GLY A 124 1.65 -22.37 3.21
CA GLY A 124 2.90 -22.46 2.46
C GLY A 124 3.13 -21.31 1.47
N TRP A 125 2.45 -20.20 1.62
CA TRP A 125 2.63 -19.02 0.77
C TRP A 125 3.98 -18.33 0.99
N GLU A 126 4.51 -17.72 -0.07
CA GLU A 126 5.69 -16.85 0.03
C GLU A 126 5.32 -15.61 0.87
N ALA A 127 6.18 -15.26 1.83
CA ALA A 127 5.82 -14.31 2.88
C ALA A 127 5.59 -12.87 2.38
N GLN A 128 6.32 -12.42 1.36
CA GLN A 128 6.14 -11.07 0.81
C GLN A 128 4.82 -10.95 0.04
N PHE A 129 4.52 -11.94 -0.80
CA PHE A 129 3.24 -11.98 -1.51
C PHE A 129 2.05 -12.11 -0.54
N ALA A 130 2.17 -12.99 0.45
CA ALA A 130 1.12 -13.22 1.41
C ALA A 130 0.86 -11.98 2.28
N THR A 131 1.91 -11.36 2.85
CA THR A 131 1.75 -10.21 3.76
C THR A 131 1.39 -8.93 3.00
N ASN A 132 2.11 -8.64 1.90
CA ASN A 132 1.97 -7.36 1.21
C ASN A 132 0.71 -7.31 0.33
N HIS A 133 0.23 -8.46 -0.17
CA HIS A 133 -0.92 -8.53 -1.05
C HIS A 133 -2.09 -9.30 -0.44
N LEU A 134 -1.97 -10.61 -0.18
CA LEU A 134 -3.13 -11.43 0.24
C LEU A 134 -3.74 -10.95 1.56
N GLY A 135 -2.91 -10.53 2.52
CA GLY A 135 -3.38 -9.98 3.80
C GLY A 135 -4.19 -8.70 3.62
N HIS A 136 -3.73 -7.77 2.78
CA HIS A 136 -4.46 -6.55 2.47
C HIS A 136 -5.71 -6.81 1.62
N PHE A 137 -5.61 -7.72 0.64
CA PHE A 137 -6.78 -8.17 -0.12
C PHE A 137 -7.89 -8.68 0.82
N ALA A 138 -7.54 -9.58 1.73
CA ALA A 138 -8.50 -10.12 2.70
C ALA A 138 -9.04 -9.03 3.64
N LEU A 139 -8.19 -8.11 4.09
CA LEU A 139 -8.56 -7.00 4.96
C LEU A 139 -9.60 -6.09 4.31
N VAL A 140 -9.31 -5.59 3.11
CA VAL A 140 -10.22 -4.69 2.38
C VAL A 140 -11.55 -5.38 2.08
N ASN A 141 -11.52 -6.62 1.61
CA ASN A 141 -12.74 -7.38 1.31
C ASN A 141 -13.60 -7.62 2.56
N ARG A 142 -12.99 -7.95 3.72
CA ARG A 142 -13.72 -8.16 4.97
C ARG A 142 -14.28 -6.87 5.56
N LEU A 143 -13.57 -5.76 5.39
CA LEU A 143 -14.01 -4.44 5.85
C LEU A 143 -15.01 -3.77 4.90
N TRP A 144 -15.23 -4.32 3.71
CA TRP A 144 -16.08 -3.71 2.68
C TRP A 144 -17.46 -3.26 3.17
N PRO A 145 -18.17 -4.01 4.04
CA PRO A 145 -19.47 -3.56 4.56
C PRO A 145 -19.44 -2.25 5.34
N ALA A 146 -18.27 -1.83 5.83
CA ALA A 146 -18.08 -0.56 6.54
C ALA A 146 -17.54 0.56 5.64
N VAL A 147 -17.12 0.27 4.41
CA VAL A 147 -16.58 1.28 3.49
C VAL A 147 -17.71 2.19 3.00
N ARG A 148 -17.55 3.48 3.20
CA ARG A 148 -18.55 4.49 2.84
C ARG A 148 -18.47 4.88 1.36
N PRO A 149 -19.59 5.27 0.72
CA PRO A 149 -19.53 5.94 -0.57
C PRO A 149 -18.62 7.17 -0.50
N GLY A 150 -17.78 7.34 -1.53
CA GLY A 150 -16.76 8.40 -1.56
C GLY A 150 -15.45 8.05 -0.85
N ALA A 151 -15.34 6.86 -0.26
CA ALA A 151 -14.10 6.40 0.35
C ALA A 151 -12.99 6.20 -0.69
N ARG A 152 -11.74 6.29 -0.22
CA ARG A 152 -10.55 5.98 -1.04
C ARG A 152 -9.73 4.88 -0.42
N ILE A 153 -9.24 3.98 -1.26
CA ILE A 153 -8.38 2.87 -0.88
C ILE A 153 -7.05 3.00 -1.61
N VAL A 154 -5.96 3.05 -0.84
CA VAL A 154 -4.61 3.29 -1.36
C VAL A 154 -3.73 2.08 -1.06
N SER A 155 -3.26 1.42 -2.11
CA SER A 155 -2.34 0.29 -2.01
C SER A 155 -0.91 0.74 -2.25
N VAL A 156 -0.08 0.71 -1.21
CA VAL A 156 1.32 1.15 -1.32
C VAL A 156 2.15 0.08 -2.02
N SER A 157 2.49 0.36 -3.27
CA SER A 157 3.39 -0.41 -4.11
C SER A 157 4.84 0.10 -3.95
N SER A 158 5.61 0.06 -5.01
CA SER A 158 7.03 0.46 -5.05
C SER A 158 7.51 0.48 -6.50
N ARG A 159 8.58 1.23 -6.80
CA ARG A 159 9.39 1.00 -7.99
C ARG A 159 9.85 -0.47 -8.11
N GLY A 160 9.85 -1.19 -6.99
CA GLY A 160 10.12 -2.64 -6.99
C GLY A 160 9.26 -3.44 -7.97
N HIS A 161 8.06 -2.97 -8.32
CA HIS A 161 7.20 -3.62 -9.32
C HIS A 161 7.86 -3.70 -10.72
N HIS A 162 8.83 -2.83 -11.05
CA HIS A 162 9.59 -2.92 -12.30
C HIS A 162 10.43 -4.20 -12.42
N ARG A 163 10.69 -4.90 -11.31
CA ARG A 163 11.56 -6.08 -11.29
C ARG A 163 10.87 -7.35 -11.74
N SER A 164 9.56 -7.43 -11.57
CA SER A 164 8.84 -8.68 -11.87
C SER A 164 7.37 -8.42 -12.14
N ASP A 165 6.89 -8.97 -13.23
CA ASP A 165 5.47 -9.32 -13.39
C ASP A 165 5.13 -10.52 -12.50
N LEU A 166 3.88 -10.98 -12.50
CA LEU A 166 3.42 -12.15 -11.76
C LEU A 166 3.83 -13.45 -12.48
N HIS A 167 4.53 -14.32 -11.79
CA HIS A 167 4.84 -15.66 -12.26
C HIS A 167 3.69 -16.61 -11.94
N TRP A 168 2.67 -16.57 -12.76
CA TRP A 168 1.40 -17.28 -12.55
C TRP A 168 1.53 -18.78 -12.26
N ASP A 169 2.57 -19.43 -12.81
CA ASP A 169 2.81 -20.85 -12.63
C ASP A 169 3.59 -21.17 -11.36
N ASP A 170 4.15 -20.13 -10.70
CA ASP A 170 4.98 -20.32 -9.50
C ASP A 170 5.09 -19.04 -8.65
N LEU A 171 3.96 -18.47 -8.25
CA LEU A 171 3.88 -17.27 -7.39
C LEU A 171 4.64 -17.45 -6.07
N HIS A 172 4.75 -18.69 -5.62
CA HIS A 172 5.30 -18.97 -4.30
C HIS A 172 6.70 -19.58 -4.34
N PHE A 173 7.41 -19.51 -5.47
CA PHE A 173 8.79 -20.07 -5.59
C PHE A 173 8.88 -21.53 -5.13
N THR A 174 7.98 -22.38 -5.59
CA THR A 174 7.96 -23.81 -5.30
C THR A 174 8.68 -24.64 -6.36
N LYS A 175 8.87 -24.06 -7.55
CA LYS A 175 9.46 -24.71 -8.73
C LYS A 175 10.79 -24.10 -9.16
N ARG A 176 11.13 -22.92 -8.66
CA ARG A 176 12.34 -22.15 -8.98
C ARG A 176 13.03 -21.67 -7.71
N PRO A 177 14.35 -21.39 -7.76
CA PRO A 177 15.05 -20.79 -6.61
C PRO A 177 14.43 -19.50 -6.14
N TYR A 178 14.44 -19.27 -4.84
CA TYR A 178 13.93 -18.04 -4.26
C TYR A 178 14.88 -16.87 -4.55
N ASP A 179 14.34 -15.80 -5.10
CA ASP A 179 14.97 -14.49 -5.16
C ASP A 179 14.12 -13.48 -4.40
N LYS A 180 14.69 -12.93 -3.32
CA LYS A 180 13.97 -12.03 -2.42
C LYS A 180 13.53 -10.72 -3.07
N TRP A 181 14.25 -10.27 -4.10
CA TRP A 181 13.93 -9.03 -4.80
C TRP A 181 12.87 -9.24 -5.89
N GLU A 182 12.93 -10.38 -6.55
CA GLU A 182 11.89 -10.81 -7.48
C GLU A 182 10.56 -11.05 -6.73
N ALA A 183 10.61 -11.72 -5.58
CA ALA A 183 9.46 -11.93 -4.72
C ALA A 183 8.84 -10.61 -4.24
N TYR A 184 9.69 -9.64 -3.87
CA TYR A 184 9.24 -8.29 -3.55
C TYR A 184 8.60 -7.59 -4.76
N GLY A 185 9.25 -7.65 -5.92
CA GLY A 185 8.74 -7.09 -7.18
C GLY A 185 7.36 -7.63 -7.53
N GLN A 186 7.22 -8.95 -7.50
CA GLN A 186 5.97 -9.66 -7.76
C GLN A 186 4.85 -9.22 -6.78
N ALA A 187 5.15 -9.13 -5.48
CA ALA A 187 4.18 -8.66 -4.49
C ALA A 187 3.77 -7.18 -4.73
N LYS A 188 4.71 -6.34 -5.21
CA LYS A 188 4.42 -4.93 -5.50
C LYS A 188 3.68 -4.73 -6.82
N THR A 189 3.89 -5.58 -7.81
CA THR A 189 3.02 -5.68 -9.01
C THR A 189 1.61 -6.10 -8.61
N ALA A 190 1.47 -7.08 -7.73
CA ALA A 190 0.16 -7.49 -7.21
C ALA A 190 -0.59 -6.34 -6.53
N ASN A 191 0.10 -5.47 -5.79
CA ASN A 191 -0.52 -4.30 -5.16
C ASN A 191 -1.07 -3.29 -6.18
N VAL A 192 -0.40 -3.12 -7.32
CA VAL A 192 -0.91 -2.25 -8.41
C VAL A 192 -2.14 -2.88 -9.05
N LEU A 193 -2.06 -4.15 -9.46
CA LEU A 193 -3.16 -4.89 -10.08
C LEU A 193 -4.39 -4.97 -9.15
N PHE A 194 -4.17 -5.10 -7.84
CA PHE A 194 -5.24 -5.06 -6.85
C PHE A 194 -6.00 -3.73 -6.89
N ALA A 195 -5.31 -2.59 -6.91
CA ALA A 195 -5.95 -1.29 -6.98
C ALA A 195 -6.71 -1.09 -8.30
N VAL A 196 -6.17 -1.56 -9.43
CA VAL A 196 -6.83 -1.53 -10.75
C VAL A 196 -8.15 -2.29 -10.73
N GLN A 197 -8.15 -3.54 -10.22
CA GLN A 197 -9.36 -4.34 -10.17
C GLN A 197 -10.35 -3.84 -9.14
N LEU A 198 -9.87 -3.43 -7.95
CA LEU A 198 -10.72 -2.88 -6.91
C LEU A 198 -11.47 -1.64 -7.40
N ASP A 199 -10.78 -0.70 -8.08
CA ASP A 199 -11.44 0.48 -8.66
C ASP A 199 -12.51 0.10 -9.67
N THR A 200 -12.23 -0.90 -10.51
CA THR A 200 -13.19 -1.40 -11.50
C THR A 200 -14.47 -1.93 -10.83
N LEU A 201 -14.34 -2.66 -9.74
CA LEU A 201 -15.45 -3.26 -9.01
C LEU A 201 -16.20 -2.26 -8.13
N ALA A 202 -15.49 -1.28 -7.56
CA ALA A 202 -15.98 -0.41 -6.51
C ALA A 202 -16.53 0.94 -6.99
N ARG A 203 -16.23 1.35 -8.23
CA ARG A 203 -16.59 2.70 -8.75
C ARG A 203 -18.08 3.02 -8.71
N GLU A 204 -18.95 2.04 -8.92
CA GLU A 204 -20.40 2.24 -8.87
C GLU A 204 -20.91 2.51 -7.45
N SER A 205 -20.14 2.07 -6.42
CA SER A 205 -20.37 2.41 -5.02
C SER A 205 -19.78 3.76 -4.64
N GLY A 206 -19.19 4.49 -5.60
CA GLY A 206 -18.53 5.78 -5.37
C GLY A 206 -17.15 5.66 -4.70
N VAL A 207 -16.62 4.45 -4.55
CA VAL A 207 -15.29 4.21 -3.94
C VAL A 207 -14.23 4.18 -5.04
N ARG A 208 -13.07 4.80 -4.78
CA ARG A 208 -11.96 4.82 -5.73
C ARG A 208 -10.72 4.18 -5.11
N ALA A 209 -9.94 3.50 -5.94
CA ALA A 209 -8.72 2.85 -5.52
C ALA A 209 -7.50 3.35 -6.32
N PHE A 210 -6.35 3.46 -5.64
CA PHE A 210 -5.09 3.90 -6.21
C PHE A 210 -3.95 3.00 -5.73
N ALA A 211 -2.93 2.83 -6.56
CA ALA A 211 -1.64 2.31 -6.13
C ALA A 211 -0.57 3.39 -6.27
N LEU A 212 0.58 3.23 -5.59
CA LEU A 212 1.63 4.23 -5.66
C LEU A 212 3.02 3.73 -5.31
N HIS A 213 4.04 4.53 -5.71
CA HIS A 213 5.40 4.48 -5.18
C HIS A 213 5.64 5.69 -4.25
N PRO A 214 6.07 5.47 -3.01
CA PRO A 214 6.31 6.57 -2.06
C PRO A 214 7.64 7.30 -2.30
N GLY A 215 8.53 6.76 -3.13
CA GLY A 215 9.92 7.17 -3.29
C GLY A 215 10.89 6.18 -2.64
N GLY A 216 12.17 6.51 -2.66
CA GLY A 216 13.21 5.85 -1.89
C GLY A 216 13.32 6.51 -0.51
N ILE A 217 13.04 5.79 0.56
CA ILE A 217 13.10 6.28 1.96
C ILE A 217 13.82 5.25 2.81
N MET A 218 14.79 5.68 3.62
CA MET A 218 15.42 4.81 4.62
C MET A 218 14.51 4.71 5.85
N THR A 219 14.04 3.49 6.12
CA THR A 219 13.07 3.19 7.19
C THR A 219 13.34 1.80 7.76
N PRO A 220 12.66 1.35 8.81
CA PRO A 220 12.76 -0.04 9.26
C PRO A 220 12.32 -1.10 8.21
N LEU A 221 11.84 -0.71 7.03
CA LEU A 221 11.54 -1.63 5.93
C LEU A 221 12.82 -2.36 5.44
N GLN A 222 14.00 -1.71 5.51
CA GLN A 222 15.30 -2.26 5.12
C GLN A 222 15.92 -3.24 6.15
N ARG A 223 15.22 -3.59 7.23
CA ARG A 223 15.72 -4.44 8.33
C ARG A 223 16.29 -5.81 7.93
N HIS A 224 15.94 -6.30 6.73
CA HIS A 224 16.44 -7.57 6.20
C HIS A 224 17.63 -7.42 5.24
N LEU A 225 18.11 -6.20 5.03
CA LEU A 225 19.29 -5.93 4.22
C LEU A 225 20.51 -5.80 5.12
N SER A 226 21.61 -6.44 4.72
CA SER A 226 22.91 -6.19 5.35
C SER A 226 23.50 -4.86 4.85
N ARG A 227 24.50 -4.36 5.58
CA ARG A 227 25.23 -3.16 5.15
C ARG A 227 25.94 -3.40 3.80
N GLU A 228 26.56 -4.56 3.65
CA GLU A 228 27.27 -4.96 2.42
C GLU A 228 26.31 -4.95 1.23
N GLU A 229 25.10 -5.47 1.39
CA GLU A 229 24.10 -5.47 0.34
C GLU A 229 23.64 -4.04 -0.02
N MET A 230 23.52 -3.14 0.96
CA MET A 230 23.22 -1.74 0.69
C MET A 230 24.35 -1.02 -0.05
N VAL A 231 25.61 -1.36 0.25
CA VAL A 231 26.78 -0.85 -0.48
C VAL A 231 26.81 -1.37 -1.92
N GLU A 232 26.61 -2.68 -2.14
CA GLU A 232 26.54 -3.29 -3.48
C GLU A 232 25.46 -2.66 -4.35
N ARG A 233 24.37 -2.20 -3.75
CA ARG A 233 23.27 -1.52 -4.44
C ARG A 233 23.51 -0.04 -4.69
N GLY A 234 24.61 0.50 -4.20
CA GLY A 234 24.92 1.92 -4.31
C GLY A 234 23.98 2.82 -3.49
N TRP A 235 23.37 2.29 -2.43
CA TRP A 235 22.54 3.10 -1.54
C TRP A 235 23.35 3.87 -0.52
N ILE A 236 24.40 3.25 -0.02
CA ILE A 236 25.38 3.84 0.89
C ILE A 236 26.79 3.50 0.41
N ASP A 237 27.77 4.28 0.84
CA ASP A 237 29.18 3.96 0.66
C ASP A 237 29.70 3.03 1.79
N GLU A 238 31.00 2.69 1.71
CA GLU A 238 31.66 1.86 2.71
C GLU A 238 31.69 2.51 4.12
N ASN A 239 31.52 3.82 4.23
CA ASN A 239 31.43 4.55 5.49
C ASN A 239 30.00 4.60 6.03
N GLY A 240 28.98 4.28 5.20
CA GLY A 240 27.57 4.33 5.53
C GLY A 240 26.91 5.65 5.13
N GLU A 241 27.60 6.50 4.36
CA GLU A 241 27.04 7.73 3.84
C GLU A 241 26.14 7.44 2.62
N PHE A 242 25.03 8.16 2.50
CA PHE A 242 24.10 7.97 1.40
C PHE A 242 24.69 8.40 0.06
N LEU A 243 24.66 7.50 -0.92
CA LEU A 243 25.10 7.76 -2.30
C LEU A 243 23.96 8.22 -3.20
N MET A 244 22.71 8.11 -2.75
CA MET A 244 21.53 8.58 -3.47
C MET A 244 20.66 9.46 -2.57
N ALA A 245 19.88 10.34 -3.20
CA ALA A 245 18.97 11.21 -2.48
C ALA A 245 17.74 10.39 -2.01
N PHE A 246 17.71 10.05 -0.74
CA PHE A 246 16.52 9.50 -0.10
C PHE A 246 15.58 10.64 0.32
N LYS A 247 14.29 10.39 0.21
CA LYS A 247 13.27 11.26 0.81
C LYS A 247 13.28 11.11 2.33
N THR A 248 12.83 12.14 3.03
CA THR A 248 12.49 12.01 4.45
C THR A 248 11.21 11.18 4.63
N PRO A 249 10.92 10.61 5.81
CA PRO A 249 9.65 9.93 6.04
C PRO A 249 8.42 10.77 5.76
N GLU A 250 8.45 12.08 6.06
CA GLU A 250 7.37 13.05 5.80
C GLU A 250 7.14 13.23 4.29
N GLN A 251 8.20 13.28 3.49
CA GLN A 251 8.13 13.31 2.03
C GLN A 251 7.67 11.97 1.47
N GLY A 252 8.09 10.86 2.08
CA GLY A 252 7.66 9.51 1.71
C GLY A 252 6.17 9.28 1.95
N ALA A 253 5.59 9.91 2.97
CA ALA A 253 4.16 9.84 3.25
C ALA A 253 3.30 10.66 2.29
N ALA A 254 3.87 11.66 1.62
CA ALA A 254 3.12 12.65 0.82
C ALA A 254 2.26 12.02 -0.27
N THR A 255 2.80 11.10 -1.07
CA THR A 255 2.06 10.52 -2.20
C THR A 255 0.88 9.67 -1.74
N GLN A 256 0.99 8.91 -0.63
CA GLN A 256 -0.12 8.11 -0.14
C GLN A 256 -1.23 8.98 0.51
N VAL A 257 -0.84 10.08 1.13
CA VAL A 257 -1.81 11.06 1.66
C VAL A 257 -2.49 11.79 0.51
N TRP A 258 -1.74 12.23 -0.52
CA TRP A 258 -2.30 12.86 -1.72
C TRP A 258 -3.29 11.94 -2.45
N ALA A 259 -2.93 10.68 -2.69
CA ALA A 259 -3.81 9.70 -3.32
C ALA A 259 -5.10 9.46 -2.50
N ALA A 260 -4.99 9.50 -1.16
CA ALA A 260 -6.11 9.31 -0.27
C ALA A 260 -7.04 10.52 -0.15
N THR A 261 -6.55 11.76 -0.34
CA THR A 261 -7.29 12.96 0.10
C THR A 261 -7.45 14.05 -0.95
N SER A 262 -6.61 14.08 -2.01
CA SER A 262 -6.61 15.19 -2.96
C SER A 262 -7.91 15.27 -3.77
N PRO A 263 -8.58 16.43 -3.80
CA PRO A 263 -9.75 16.64 -4.65
C PRO A 263 -9.40 16.60 -6.16
N GLN A 264 -8.13 16.75 -6.53
CA GLN A 264 -7.69 16.63 -7.92
C GLN A 264 -7.91 15.23 -8.51
N LEU A 265 -8.08 14.21 -7.63
CA LEU A 265 -8.36 12.83 -8.02
C LEU A 265 -9.84 12.47 -8.00
N ASP A 266 -10.74 13.42 -7.78
CA ASP A 266 -12.17 13.17 -7.78
C ASP A 266 -12.62 12.62 -9.16
N GLY A 267 -13.35 11.52 -9.14
CA GLY A 267 -13.79 10.81 -10.34
C GLY A 267 -12.72 9.92 -11.00
N LEU A 268 -11.45 10.03 -10.61
CA LEU A 268 -10.35 9.19 -11.09
C LEU A 268 -10.14 7.97 -10.18
N GLY A 269 -9.50 6.92 -10.70
CA GLY A 269 -9.11 5.75 -9.93
C GLY A 269 -8.62 4.61 -10.82
N GLY A 270 -8.10 3.55 -10.21
CA GLY A 270 -7.39 2.48 -10.89
C GLY A 270 -6.03 2.94 -11.43
N LEU A 271 -5.48 4.01 -10.86
CA LEU A 271 -4.26 4.68 -11.31
C LEU A 271 -3.09 4.41 -10.37
N TYR A 272 -1.90 4.49 -10.94
CA TYR A 272 -0.64 4.45 -10.20
C TYR A 272 -0.07 5.86 -10.06
N CYS A 273 0.32 6.22 -8.84
CA CYS A 273 0.81 7.54 -8.49
C CYS A 273 2.28 7.50 -8.05
N GLU A 274 3.00 8.58 -8.30
CA GLU A 274 4.32 8.85 -7.74
C GLU A 274 4.54 10.35 -7.59
N ASP A 275 5.34 10.75 -6.62
CA ASP A 275 5.70 12.16 -6.37
C ASP A 275 4.49 13.11 -6.33
N CYS A 276 3.39 12.64 -5.70
CA CYS A 276 2.13 13.35 -5.57
C CYS A 276 1.48 13.74 -6.91
N ASP A 277 1.68 12.94 -7.95
CA ASP A 277 1.02 13.07 -9.25
C ASP A 277 0.68 11.66 -9.80
N ILE A 278 -0.06 11.59 -10.89
CA ILE A 278 -0.25 10.35 -11.64
C ILE A 278 1.05 10.05 -12.38
N ALA A 279 1.55 8.82 -12.24
CA ALA A 279 2.78 8.41 -12.91
C ALA A 279 2.58 8.20 -14.42
N GLU A 280 3.63 8.43 -15.19
CA GLU A 280 3.63 8.08 -16.62
C GLU A 280 3.77 6.56 -16.82
N LEU A 281 3.22 6.06 -17.92
CA LEU A 281 3.47 4.71 -18.37
C LEU A 281 4.93 4.58 -18.85
N THR A 282 5.63 3.52 -18.46
CA THR A 282 6.99 3.25 -18.91
C THR A 282 7.23 1.76 -19.17
N ASP A 283 7.81 1.44 -20.32
CA ASP A 283 8.24 0.10 -20.70
C ASP A 283 9.77 -0.03 -20.77
N VAL A 284 10.47 1.06 -20.52
CA VAL A 284 11.93 1.12 -20.49
C VAL A 284 12.45 0.99 -19.05
N ASP A 285 13.72 0.66 -18.91
CA ASP A 285 14.37 0.70 -17.60
C ASP A 285 14.56 2.16 -17.19
N ALA A 286 13.67 2.61 -16.33
CA ALA A 286 13.59 3.99 -15.85
C ALA A 286 13.43 4.00 -14.34
N ASP A 287 13.84 5.11 -13.73
CA ASP A 287 13.73 5.29 -12.27
C ASP A 287 12.32 5.69 -11.82
N SER A 288 11.43 5.99 -12.75
CA SER A 288 10.05 6.45 -12.51
C SER A 288 9.06 5.77 -13.44
N GLY A 289 7.78 5.97 -13.18
CA GLY A 289 6.68 5.47 -14.00
C GLY A 289 6.14 4.12 -13.56
N VAL A 290 5.15 3.64 -14.28
CA VAL A 290 4.50 2.35 -14.04
C VAL A 290 4.61 1.44 -15.26
N ARG A 291 4.88 0.15 -15.04
CA ARG A 291 4.93 -0.87 -16.09
C ARG A 291 3.55 -1.22 -16.62
N GLY A 292 3.43 -1.38 -17.95
CA GLY A 292 2.17 -1.71 -18.61
C GLY A 292 1.53 -2.99 -18.07
N TYR A 293 2.31 -4.03 -17.75
CA TYR A 293 1.79 -5.28 -17.18
C TYR A 293 1.11 -5.08 -15.82
N ALA A 294 1.58 -4.11 -15.03
CA ALA A 294 1.01 -3.83 -13.71
C ALA A 294 -0.35 -3.10 -13.78
N LEU A 295 -0.72 -2.56 -14.94
CA LEU A 295 -2.00 -1.89 -15.19
C LEU A 295 -2.94 -2.70 -16.08
N ASP A 296 -2.55 -3.91 -16.50
CA ASP A 296 -3.35 -4.76 -17.39
C ASP A 296 -4.64 -5.23 -16.69
N PRO A 297 -5.83 -4.86 -17.20
CA PRO A 297 -7.10 -5.21 -16.57
C PRO A 297 -7.38 -6.73 -16.54
N ALA A 298 -6.87 -7.48 -17.52
CA ALA A 298 -7.05 -8.94 -17.54
C ALA A 298 -6.19 -9.61 -16.47
N GLN A 299 -4.97 -9.14 -16.27
CA GLN A 299 -4.10 -9.57 -15.18
C GLN A 299 -4.68 -9.19 -13.83
N ALA A 300 -5.24 -7.99 -13.70
CA ALA A 300 -5.89 -7.51 -12.48
C ALA A 300 -7.11 -8.38 -12.09
N ALA A 301 -7.96 -8.70 -13.05
CA ALA A 301 -9.10 -9.60 -12.83
C ALA A 301 -8.65 -11.02 -12.49
N ARG A 302 -7.60 -11.54 -13.15
CA ARG A 302 -7.02 -12.85 -12.86
C ARG A 302 -6.44 -12.92 -11.44
N LEU A 303 -5.70 -11.88 -11.02
CA LEU A 303 -5.16 -11.79 -9.67
C LEU A 303 -6.26 -11.74 -8.63
N TRP A 304 -7.31 -10.97 -8.88
CA TRP A 304 -8.46 -10.88 -7.98
C TRP A 304 -9.09 -12.25 -7.74
N ALA A 305 -9.41 -12.97 -8.82
CA ALA A 305 -10.00 -14.30 -8.72
C ALA A 305 -9.11 -15.28 -7.94
N LEU A 306 -7.80 -15.29 -8.22
CA LEU A 306 -6.85 -16.11 -7.49
C LEU A 306 -6.75 -15.73 -6.02
N SER A 307 -6.71 -14.42 -5.72
CA SER A 307 -6.64 -13.93 -4.35
C SER A 307 -7.90 -14.28 -3.56
N ALA A 308 -9.06 -14.22 -4.20
CA ALA A 308 -10.34 -14.65 -3.61
C ALA A 308 -10.34 -16.14 -3.31
N GLU A 309 -9.85 -16.97 -4.22
CA GLU A 309 -9.69 -18.42 -4.01
C GLU A 309 -8.75 -18.72 -2.83
N LEU A 310 -7.57 -18.10 -2.81
CA LEU A 310 -6.55 -18.34 -1.78
C LEU A 310 -7.00 -17.85 -0.40
N THR A 311 -7.68 -16.72 -0.31
CA THR A 311 -8.08 -16.12 0.98
C THR A 311 -9.48 -16.52 1.44
N GLY A 312 -10.29 -17.10 0.55
CA GLY A 312 -11.68 -17.48 0.84
C GLY A 312 -12.64 -16.30 1.02
N VAL A 313 -12.26 -15.08 0.56
CA VAL A 313 -13.11 -13.88 0.67
C VAL A 313 -13.18 -13.12 -0.64
N ASP A 314 -14.39 -12.67 -0.99
CA ASP A 314 -14.66 -11.75 -2.11
C ASP A 314 -15.93 -10.96 -1.79
N ALA A 315 -15.76 -9.68 -1.54
CA ALA A 315 -16.88 -8.77 -1.23
C ALA A 315 -17.77 -8.48 -2.45
N PHE A 316 -17.29 -8.77 -3.65
CA PHE A 316 -17.95 -8.50 -4.93
C PHE A 316 -18.44 -9.75 -5.64
N ALA A 317 -18.30 -10.93 -5.01
CA ALA A 317 -18.86 -12.17 -5.55
C ALA A 317 -20.36 -12.02 -5.73
N VAL A 318 -20.86 -12.30 -6.94
CA VAL A 318 -22.31 -12.36 -7.21
C VAL A 318 -22.89 -13.51 -6.39
N ARG A 319 -23.78 -13.18 -5.46
CA ARG A 319 -24.50 -14.15 -4.64
C ARG A 319 -25.72 -14.69 -5.39
#